data_db388aa4675b2ae248fb87959360ac88
#
_entry.id   db388aa4675b2ae248fb87959360ac88
#
_cell.length_a   1.000
_cell.length_b   1.000
_cell.length_c   1.000
_cell.angle_alpha   90.00
_cell.angle_beta   90.00
_cell.angle_gamma   90.00
#
_symmetry.space_group_name_H-M   'P 1'
#
loop_
_entity.id
_entity.type
_entity.pdbx_description
1 polymer ?
#
loop_
_entity_poly.entity_id
_entity_poly.type
_entity_poly.pdbx_seq_one_letter_code
_entity_poly.pdbx_strand_id
1 'polypeptide(L)'
;TLRYAQTLQFEQRGLRLLIPTVIAPRYGDAQEDGGLMPHQVPIHSLLAEHPFAMELRLHGDLAQARVASPSHPVGVAHGKAGTGAVLTVSLARQASLDRDFVLVVDQLAHDSMVVAARDSVAPGAVAILASFCPRIAVQGRASTAVKILVDCSGSMAGDSINAAKRALQAVVRQLGAGDRFSLSRFGDTVEHRSRGLWKTTET
;
A
#
# COMPACT_ATOMS: atom_id res chain seq x y z
N THR A 1 -19.13 0.97 17.52
CA THR A 1 -18.48 1.93 16.60
C THR A 1 -17.11 2.29 17.15
N LEU A 2 -16.07 2.11 16.35
CA LEU A 2 -14.71 2.52 16.66
C LEU A 2 -14.39 3.79 15.85
N ARG A 3 -13.74 4.77 16.49
CA ARG A 3 -13.22 5.98 15.82
C ARG A 3 -11.76 6.13 16.18
N TYR A 4 -10.92 6.37 15.17
CA TYR A 4 -9.50 6.64 15.36
C TYR A 4 -9.01 7.62 14.30
N ALA A 5 -7.86 8.20 14.52
CA ALA A 5 -7.17 9.06 13.56
C ALA A 5 -5.75 8.55 13.34
N GLN A 6 -5.27 8.67 12.14
CA GLN A 6 -3.93 8.28 11.73
C GLN A 6 -3.35 9.32 10.81
N THR A 7 -2.09 9.67 11.04
CA THR A 7 -1.33 10.51 10.11
C THR A 7 -0.80 9.66 8.96
N LEU A 8 -1.00 10.14 7.72
CA LEU A 8 -0.41 9.52 6.54
C LEU A 8 0.85 10.27 6.14
N GLN A 9 1.86 9.56 5.66
CA GLN A 9 3.10 10.13 5.18
C GLN A 9 3.02 10.38 3.67
N PHE A 10 3.58 11.51 3.23
CA PHE A 10 3.76 11.79 1.82
C PHE A 10 4.96 11.02 1.28
N GLU A 11 4.76 10.34 0.15
CA GLU A 11 5.81 9.65 -0.59
C GLU A 11 5.74 10.08 -2.06
N GLN A 12 6.79 10.67 -2.57
CA GLN A 12 6.93 11.03 -3.99
C GLN A 12 5.71 11.78 -4.60
N ARG A 13 5.16 12.76 -3.88
CA ARG A 13 3.96 13.54 -4.26
C ARG A 13 2.65 12.75 -4.21
N GLY A 14 2.60 11.72 -3.42
CA GLY A 14 1.41 10.91 -3.20
C GLY A 14 1.25 10.51 -1.75
N LEU A 15 0.13 9.87 -1.47
CA LEU A 15 -0.19 9.27 -0.19
C LEU A 15 -0.57 7.81 -0.42
N ARG A 16 -0.20 6.98 0.53
CA ARG A 16 -0.66 5.59 0.56
C ARG A 16 -1.43 5.33 1.84
N LEU A 17 -2.70 4.98 1.68
CA LEU A 17 -3.54 4.50 2.78
C LEU A 17 -3.58 2.99 2.74
N LEU A 18 -3.21 2.36 3.84
CA LEU A 18 -3.40 0.93 4.08
C LEU A 18 -4.42 0.77 5.21
N ILE A 19 -5.48 0.02 4.94
CA ILE A 19 -6.45 -0.40 5.96
C ILE A 19 -6.32 -1.92 6.09
N PRO A 20 -5.77 -2.42 7.21
CA PRO A 20 -5.68 -3.85 7.44
C PRO A 20 -7.09 -4.43 7.62
N THR A 21 -7.45 -5.34 6.77
CA THR A 21 -8.72 -6.06 6.80
C THR A 21 -8.54 -7.54 7.09
N VAL A 22 -7.31 -8.02 7.06
CA VAL A 22 -6.94 -9.39 7.44
C VAL A 22 -6.32 -9.36 8.83
N ILE A 23 -6.97 -10.01 9.79
CA ILE A 23 -6.62 -9.89 11.22
C ILE A 23 -5.78 -11.07 11.71
N ALA A 24 -5.65 -12.14 10.94
CA ALA A 24 -4.95 -13.35 11.37
C ALA A 24 -3.65 -13.59 10.61
N PRO A 25 -2.61 -14.12 11.27
CA PRO A 25 -1.45 -14.62 10.57
C PRO A 25 -1.88 -15.75 9.62
N ARG A 26 -1.47 -15.65 8.36
CA ARG A 26 -1.76 -16.67 7.35
C ARG A 26 -0.93 -17.93 7.54
N TYR A 27 0.17 -17.83 8.27
CA TYR A 27 1.16 -18.87 8.49
C TYR A 27 1.59 -18.87 9.96
N GLY A 28 1.97 -20.05 10.45
CA GLY A 28 2.39 -20.23 11.83
C GLY A 28 1.23 -20.57 12.76
N ASP A 29 1.56 -20.85 13.99
CA ASP A 29 0.58 -21.03 15.07
C ASP A 29 0.27 -19.67 15.69
N ALA A 30 -1.01 -19.31 15.68
CA ALA A 30 -1.45 -18.01 16.19
C ALA A 30 -1.20 -17.85 17.70
N GLN A 31 -1.09 -18.95 18.46
CA GLN A 31 -0.78 -18.95 19.88
C GLN A 31 0.74 -18.92 20.11
N GLU A 32 1.49 -19.79 19.42
CA GLU A 32 2.94 -19.93 19.62
C GLU A 32 3.71 -18.75 18.97
N ASP A 33 3.36 -18.40 17.73
CA ASP A 33 4.07 -17.37 16.98
C ASP A 33 3.47 -15.96 17.17
N GLY A 34 2.16 -15.88 17.40
CA GLY A 34 1.42 -14.61 17.52
C GLY A 34 1.14 -14.16 18.95
N GLY A 35 1.42 -15.00 19.95
CA GLY A 35 1.15 -14.72 21.36
C GLY A 35 -0.35 -14.51 21.68
N LEU A 36 -1.25 -15.00 20.83
CA LEU A 36 -2.69 -14.86 21.03
C LEU A 36 -3.19 -15.90 22.05
N MET A 37 -4.06 -15.44 22.95
CA MET A 37 -4.76 -16.35 23.83
C MET A 37 -5.76 -17.21 23.03
N PRO A 38 -6.11 -18.43 23.49
CA PRO A 38 -6.98 -19.35 22.75
C PRO A 38 -8.32 -18.73 22.28
N HIS A 39 -8.90 -17.85 23.10
CA HIS A 39 -10.15 -17.15 22.77
C HIS A 39 -9.99 -15.99 21.79
N GLN A 40 -8.75 -15.58 21.52
CA GLN A 40 -8.42 -14.51 20.57
C GLN A 40 -8.02 -15.04 19.20
N VAL A 41 -7.82 -16.37 19.10
CA VAL A 41 -7.45 -17.01 17.84
C VAL A 41 -8.63 -16.94 16.89
N PRO A 42 -8.49 -16.30 15.71
CA PRO A 42 -9.56 -16.23 14.73
C PRO A 42 -9.88 -17.62 14.18
N ILE A 43 -11.16 -17.91 14.02
CA ILE A 43 -11.61 -19.12 13.35
C ILE A 43 -11.41 -18.93 11.85
N HIS A 44 -10.57 -19.76 11.24
CA HIS A 44 -10.37 -19.75 9.80
C HIS A 44 -11.42 -20.61 9.11
N SER A 45 -12.04 -20.08 8.08
CA SER A 45 -12.89 -20.83 7.16
C SER A 45 -12.59 -20.42 5.74
N LEU A 46 -12.17 -21.37 4.92
CA LEU A 46 -11.98 -21.15 3.48
C LEU A 46 -13.31 -20.94 2.73
N LEU A 47 -14.43 -21.27 3.37
CA LEU A 47 -15.78 -21.14 2.81
C LEU A 47 -16.52 -19.90 3.32
N ALA A 48 -15.98 -19.20 4.30
CA ALA A 48 -16.60 -18.00 4.84
C ALA A 48 -16.24 -16.78 4.00
N GLU A 49 -17.21 -16.26 3.27
CA GLU A 49 -17.13 -14.97 2.64
C GLU A 49 -17.62 -13.91 3.61
N HIS A 50 -16.74 -13.07 4.10
CA HIS A 50 -17.08 -11.91 4.91
C HIS A 50 -17.12 -10.67 4.01
N PRO A 51 -18.28 -10.31 3.47
CA PRO A 51 -18.40 -9.12 2.65
C PRO A 51 -18.21 -7.87 3.51
N PHE A 52 -17.56 -6.86 2.94
CA PHE A 52 -17.46 -5.56 3.58
C PHE A 52 -17.77 -4.43 2.59
N ALA A 53 -18.24 -3.33 3.16
CA ALA A 53 -18.46 -2.09 2.44
C ALA A 53 -17.54 -1.01 3.01
N MET A 54 -17.05 -0.15 2.14
CA MET A 54 -16.19 0.94 2.53
C MET A 54 -16.49 2.18 1.69
N GLU A 55 -16.48 3.32 2.35
CA GLU A 55 -16.55 4.62 1.74
C GLU A 55 -15.44 5.51 2.32
N LEU A 56 -14.65 6.08 1.45
CA LEU A 56 -13.61 7.05 1.79
C LEU A 56 -13.98 8.39 1.18
N ARG A 57 -13.94 9.44 1.99
CA ARG A 57 -14.17 10.81 1.56
C ARG A 57 -12.88 11.60 1.66
N LEU A 58 -12.42 12.08 0.52
CA LEU A 58 -11.21 12.86 0.38
C LEU A 58 -11.58 14.33 0.23
N HIS A 59 -11.09 15.16 1.11
CA HIS A 59 -11.40 16.58 1.20
C HIS A 59 -10.20 17.45 0.91
N GLY A 60 -10.43 18.75 0.68
CA GLY A 60 -9.38 19.73 0.38
C GLY A 60 -8.65 19.38 -0.91
N ASP A 61 -7.33 19.50 -0.92
CA ASP A 61 -6.49 19.21 -2.10
C ASP A 61 -6.62 17.75 -2.59
N LEU A 62 -6.96 16.83 -1.69
CA LEU A 62 -7.17 15.43 -2.03
C LEU A 62 -8.43 15.21 -2.88
N ALA A 63 -9.38 16.14 -2.87
CA ALA A 63 -10.60 16.02 -3.66
C ALA A 63 -10.37 16.12 -5.18
N GLN A 64 -9.20 16.60 -5.59
CA GLN A 64 -8.80 16.72 -7.00
C GLN A 64 -7.69 15.74 -7.39
N ALA A 65 -7.23 14.92 -6.45
CA ALA A 65 -6.17 13.97 -6.66
C ALA A 65 -6.63 12.79 -7.53
N ARG A 66 -5.68 12.15 -8.16
CA ARG A 66 -5.90 10.86 -8.81
C ARG A 66 -5.83 9.75 -7.76
N VAL A 67 -6.76 8.84 -7.81
CA VAL A 67 -6.82 7.70 -6.90
C VAL A 67 -6.82 6.38 -7.65
N ALA A 68 -6.14 5.39 -7.08
CA ALA A 68 -6.14 4.01 -7.57
C ALA A 68 -6.04 3.05 -6.40
N SER A 69 -6.67 1.90 -6.50
CA SER A 69 -6.50 0.82 -5.53
C SER A 69 -5.91 -0.42 -6.22
N PRO A 70 -4.68 -0.83 -5.84
CA PRO A 70 -4.09 -2.05 -6.36
C PRO A 70 -4.70 -3.32 -5.75
N SER A 71 -5.40 -3.20 -4.62
CA SER A 71 -5.96 -4.35 -3.89
C SER A 71 -7.41 -4.66 -4.27
N HIS A 72 -8.23 -3.65 -4.52
CA HIS A 72 -9.66 -3.80 -4.76
C HIS A 72 -10.13 -2.88 -5.89
N PRO A 73 -11.08 -3.31 -6.73
CA PRO A 73 -11.75 -2.40 -7.66
C PRO A 73 -12.52 -1.34 -6.92
N VAL A 74 -12.32 -0.08 -7.26
CA VAL A 74 -12.99 1.07 -6.63
C VAL A 74 -13.75 1.89 -7.66
N GLY A 75 -14.90 2.40 -7.23
CA GLY A 75 -15.63 3.46 -7.90
C GLY A 75 -15.27 4.81 -7.30
N VAL A 76 -15.24 5.83 -8.14
CA VAL A 76 -14.88 7.20 -7.76
C VAL A 76 -15.98 8.15 -8.18
N ALA A 77 -16.44 8.99 -7.26
CA ALA A 77 -17.45 9.99 -7.51
C ALA A 77 -17.02 11.37 -7.01
N HIS A 78 -17.16 12.38 -7.82
CA HIS A 78 -16.93 13.77 -7.45
C HIS A 78 -18.21 14.40 -6.93
N GLY A 79 -18.12 15.14 -5.85
CA GLY A 79 -19.27 15.79 -5.20
C GLY A 79 -18.87 17.06 -4.47
N LYS A 80 -19.79 17.56 -3.65
CA LYS A 80 -19.59 18.69 -2.75
C LYS A 80 -20.01 18.29 -1.33
N ALA A 81 -19.25 18.72 -0.35
CA ALA A 81 -19.58 18.62 1.06
C ALA A 81 -19.50 20.03 1.67
N GLY A 82 -20.66 20.62 1.96
CA GLY A 82 -20.72 22.05 2.31
C GLY A 82 -20.24 22.93 1.15
N THR A 83 -19.25 23.79 1.40
CA THR A 83 -18.65 24.66 0.40
C THR A 83 -17.48 24.06 -0.35
N GLY A 84 -16.97 22.90 0.07
CA GLY A 84 -15.79 22.25 -0.47
C GLY A 84 -16.09 21.12 -1.44
N ALA A 85 -15.14 20.87 -2.35
CA ALA A 85 -15.14 19.67 -3.17
C ALA A 85 -14.87 18.41 -2.31
N VAL A 86 -15.46 17.30 -2.68
CA VAL A 86 -15.20 16.00 -2.08
C VAL A 86 -15.06 14.94 -3.17
N LEU A 87 -14.06 14.07 -3.03
CA LEU A 87 -13.91 12.88 -3.82
C LEU A 87 -14.32 11.68 -2.95
N THR A 88 -15.35 10.97 -3.36
CA THR A 88 -15.82 9.77 -2.67
C THR A 88 -15.29 8.54 -3.40
N VAL A 89 -14.61 7.68 -2.67
CA VAL A 89 -14.10 6.39 -3.15
C VAL A 89 -14.86 5.28 -2.44
N SER A 90 -15.48 4.40 -3.20
CA SER A 90 -16.21 3.25 -2.68
C SER A 90 -15.77 1.98 -3.40
N LEU A 91 -16.06 0.82 -2.81
CA LEU A 91 -15.85 -0.44 -3.50
C LEU A 91 -16.78 -0.53 -4.71
N ALA A 92 -16.25 -0.86 -5.89
CA ALA A 92 -17.01 -0.95 -7.14
C ALA A 92 -17.93 -2.18 -7.19
N ARG A 93 -17.66 -3.18 -6.36
CA ARG A 93 -18.43 -4.40 -6.19
C ARG A 93 -18.23 -4.96 -4.79
N GLN A 94 -19.03 -5.92 -4.42
CA GLN A 94 -18.87 -6.65 -3.17
C GLN A 94 -17.43 -7.20 -3.08
N ALA A 95 -16.78 -6.92 -1.98
CA ALA A 95 -15.42 -7.39 -1.67
C ALA A 95 -15.46 -8.21 -0.39
N SER A 96 -14.53 -9.14 -0.28
CA SER A 96 -14.33 -9.98 0.90
C SER A 96 -13.11 -9.54 1.68
N LEU A 97 -13.09 -9.81 2.98
CA LEU A 97 -11.95 -9.53 3.87
C LEU A 97 -10.81 -10.55 3.67
N ASP A 98 -10.38 -10.73 2.43
CA ASP A 98 -9.36 -11.70 2.02
C ASP A 98 -7.97 -11.08 1.86
N ARG A 99 -7.89 -9.77 1.80
CA ARG A 99 -6.65 -8.98 1.64
C ARG A 99 -6.83 -7.57 2.17
N ASP A 100 -5.74 -6.94 2.56
CA ASP A 100 -5.74 -5.57 3.03
C ASP A 100 -6.18 -4.60 1.92
N PHE A 101 -6.94 -3.58 2.33
CA PHE A 101 -7.31 -2.52 1.41
C PHE A 101 -6.19 -1.49 1.30
N VAL A 102 -5.79 -1.20 0.06
CA VAL A 102 -4.78 -0.19 -0.26
C VAL A 102 -5.36 0.84 -1.20
N LEU A 103 -5.25 2.11 -0.84
CA LEU A 103 -5.52 3.23 -1.73
C LEU A 103 -4.24 4.04 -1.95
N VAL A 104 -3.93 4.31 -3.20
CA VAL A 104 -2.87 5.22 -3.61
C VAL A 104 -3.53 6.50 -4.11
N VAL A 105 -3.11 7.62 -3.56
CA VAL A 105 -3.54 8.96 -3.94
C VAL A 105 -2.32 9.66 -4.53
N ASP A 106 -2.35 9.99 -5.79
CA ASP A 106 -1.24 10.60 -6.51
C ASP A 106 -1.65 11.90 -7.23
N GLN A 107 -0.69 12.55 -7.88
CA GLN A 107 -0.88 13.80 -8.61
C GLN A 107 -1.46 14.92 -7.72
N LEU A 108 -1.01 14.99 -6.48
CA LEU A 108 -1.38 16.08 -5.59
C LEU A 108 -0.92 17.43 -6.15
N ALA A 109 -1.78 18.43 -6.03
CA ALA A 109 -1.48 19.79 -6.51
C ALA A 109 -0.26 20.40 -5.82
N HIS A 110 -0.06 20.02 -4.56
CA HIS A 110 1.02 20.56 -3.73
C HIS A 110 1.88 19.43 -3.13
N ASP A 111 3.19 19.66 -3.07
CA ASP A 111 4.14 18.73 -2.43
C ASP A 111 4.20 18.94 -0.91
N SER A 112 3.56 20.01 -0.43
CA SER A 112 3.58 20.40 0.97
C SER A 112 2.19 20.78 1.41
N MET A 113 1.83 20.42 2.62
CA MET A 113 0.52 20.70 3.20
C MET A 113 0.68 21.19 4.64
N VAL A 114 -0.10 22.17 5.01
CA VAL A 114 -0.23 22.61 6.40
C VAL A 114 -1.70 22.57 6.78
N VAL A 115 -1.99 21.92 7.88
CA VAL A 115 -3.33 21.86 8.46
C VAL A 115 -3.25 22.45 9.86
N ALA A 116 -4.14 23.38 10.16
CA ALA A 116 -4.29 23.96 11.48
C ALA A 116 -5.68 23.67 12.04
N ALA A 117 -5.74 23.26 13.28
CA ALA A 117 -6.99 23.02 14.00
C ALA A 117 -6.88 23.53 15.44
N ARG A 118 -8.03 23.81 16.07
CA ARG A 118 -8.06 24.11 17.49
C ARG A 118 -7.58 22.90 18.27
N ASP A 119 -6.69 23.11 19.22
CA ASP A 119 -6.27 22.05 20.12
C ASP A 119 -7.44 21.65 21.02
N SER A 120 -7.74 20.34 21.04
CA SER A 120 -8.81 19.79 21.88
C SER A 120 -8.42 19.63 23.35
N VAL A 121 -7.13 19.70 23.67
CA VAL A 121 -6.57 19.48 25.02
C VAL A 121 -6.22 20.80 25.68
N ALA A 122 -5.67 21.75 24.93
CA ALA A 122 -5.26 23.07 25.44
C ALA A 122 -6.21 24.17 24.94
N PRO A 123 -7.15 24.66 25.76
CA PRO A 123 -8.08 25.71 25.38
C PRO A 123 -7.36 26.98 24.89
N GLY A 124 -7.72 27.47 23.73
CA GLY A 124 -7.12 28.66 23.13
C GLY A 124 -5.84 28.40 22.32
N ALA A 125 -5.32 27.18 22.33
CA ALA A 125 -4.20 26.79 21.48
C ALA A 125 -4.64 26.29 20.10
N VAL A 126 -3.71 26.31 19.16
CA VAL A 126 -3.87 25.80 17.81
C VAL A 126 -2.83 24.72 17.58
N ALA A 127 -3.28 23.54 17.17
CA ALA A 127 -2.41 22.46 16.71
C ALA A 127 -2.15 22.65 15.21
N ILE A 128 -0.89 22.57 14.81
CA ILE A 128 -0.46 22.70 13.40
C ILE A 128 0.25 21.41 13.00
N LEU A 129 -0.21 20.80 11.92
CA LEU A 129 0.46 19.70 11.26
C LEU A 129 1.01 20.23 9.93
N ALA A 130 2.34 20.24 9.78
CA ALA A 130 3.02 20.58 8.55
C ALA A 130 3.69 19.33 7.97
N SER A 131 3.40 19.04 6.71
CA SER A 131 4.07 18.02 5.93
C SER A 131 4.70 18.67 4.70
N PHE A 132 5.96 18.40 4.45
CA PHE A 132 6.64 18.91 3.27
C PHE A 132 7.52 17.83 2.64
N CYS A 133 7.58 17.83 1.32
CA CYS A 133 8.44 16.95 0.54
C CYS A 133 9.47 17.82 -0.20
N PRO A 134 10.71 17.92 0.29
CA PRO A 134 11.72 18.75 -0.35
C PRO A 134 12.08 18.18 -1.72
N ARG A 135 12.15 19.03 -2.73
CA ARG A 135 12.67 18.66 -4.05
C ARG A 135 14.19 18.70 -3.99
N ILE A 136 14.80 17.54 -3.79
CA ILE A 136 16.25 17.42 -3.87
C ILE A 136 16.60 17.19 -5.34
N ALA A 137 17.35 18.12 -5.92
CA ALA A 137 17.90 17.94 -7.26
C ALA A 137 18.97 16.83 -7.20
N VAL A 138 18.63 15.64 -7.67
CA VAL A 138 19.59 14.54 -7.81
C VAL A 138 20.34 14.79 -9.11
N GLN A 139 21.61 15.15 -9.02
CA GLN A 139 22.49 15.25 -10.17
C GLN A 139 22.92 13.86 -10.61
N GLY A 140 22.35 13.39 -11.71
CA GLY A 140 22.66 12.11 -12.30
C GLY A 140 21.92 10.93 -11.64
N ARG A 141 21.70 9.88 -12.40
CA ARG A 141 21.18 8.61 -11.89
C ARG A 141 22.35 7.76 -11.40
N ALA A 142 22.43 7.56 -10.09
CA ALA A 142 23.34 6.56 -9.54
C ALA A 142 22.89 5.15 -9.98
N SER A 143 23.85 4.29 -10.31
CA SER A 143 23.55 2.88 -10.59
C SER A 143 22.98 2.21 -9.34
N THR A 144 21.92 1.45 -9.52
CA THR A 144 21.20 0.78 -8.44
C THR A 144 21.52 -0.71 -8.44
N ALA A 145 21.65 -1.28 -7.24
CA ALA A 145 21.72 -2.73 -7.05
C ALA A 145 20.43 -3.23 -6.39
N VAL A 146 19.67 -4.05 -7.12
CA VAL A 146 18.38 -4.57 -6.69
C VAL A 146 18.47 -6.06 -6.39
N LYS A 147 18.09 -6.47 -5.20
CA LYS A 147 17.90 -7.89 -4.86
C LYS A 147 16.40 -8.19 -4.88
N ILE A 148 16.01 -9.14 -5.73
CA ILE A 148 14.62 -9.54 -5.90
C ILE A 148 14.43 -10.91 -5.26
N LEU A 149 13.48 -10.99 -4.33
CA LEU A 149 13.08 -12.24 -3.71
C LEU A 149 11.62 -12.49 -4.04
N VAL A 150 11.33 -13.63 -4.66
CA VAL A 150 9.98 -14.00 -5.10
C VAL A 150 9.46 -15.14 -4.26
N ASP A 151 8.28 -14.95 -3.69
CA ASP A 151 7.51 -16.01 -3.05
C ASP A 151 6.96 -16.96 -4.12
N CYS A 152 7.31 -18.25 -3.99
CA CYS A 152 6.84 -19.33 -4.84
C CYS A 152 6.25 -20.47 -3.98
N SER A 153 5.83 -20.18 -2.76
CA SER A 153 5.14 -21.13 -1.89
C SER A 153 3.84 -21.63 -2.52
N GLY A 154 3.30 -22.73 -2.00
CA GLY A 154 2.09 -23.34 -2.54
C GLY A 154 0.88 -22.40 -2.61
N SER A 155 0.78 -21.45 -1.68
CA SER A 155 -0.28 -20.42 -1.66
C SER A 155 -0.22 -19.43 -2.82
N MET A 156 0.91 -19.37 -3.52
CA MET A 156 1.10 -18.51 -4.70
C MET A 156 0.53 -19.13 -5.98
N ALA A 157 -0.01 -20.36 -5.94
CA ALA A 157 -0.57 -21.01 -7.11
C ALA A 157 -1.69 -20.17 -7.77
N GLY A 158 -1.84 -20.31 -9.09
CA GLY A 158 -2.88 -19.62 -9.86
C GLY A 158 -2.53 -18.15 -10.17
N ASP A 159 -3.45 -17.25 -9.83
CA ASP A 159 -3.34 -15.83 -10.19
C ASP A 159 -2.22 -15.08 -9.45
N SER A 160 -1.90 -15.50 -8.23
CA SER A 160 -0.87 -14.87 -7.42
C SER A 160 0.51 -15.00 -8.07
N ILE A 161 0.89 -16.18 -8.51
CA ILE A 161 2.19 -16.38 -9.18
C ILE A 161 2.26 -15.65 -10.53
N ASN A 162 1.13 -15.58 -11.25
CA ASN A 162 1.07 -14.84 -12.50
C ASN A 162 1.20 -13.33 -12.27
N ALA A 163 0.61 -12.80 -11.19
CA ALA A 163 0.78 -11.42 -10.77
C ALA A 163 2.24 -11.13 -10.39
N ALA A 164 2.88 -12.02 -9.62
CA ALA A 164 4.29 -11.91 -9.25
C ALA A 164 5.23 -11.91 -10.48
N LYS A 165 4.96 -12.76 -11.48
CA LYS A 165 5.71 -12.76 -12.75
C LYS A 165 5.58 -11.43 -13.49
N ARG A 166 4.37 -10.86 -13.57
CA ARG A 166 4.16 -9.54 -14.20
C ARG A 166 4.88 -8.43 -13.44
N ALA A 167 4.82 -8.44 -12.11
CA ALA A 167 5.53 -7.49 -11.27
C ALA A 167 7.05 -7.58 -11.44
N LEU A 168 7.60 -8.79 -11.44
CA LEU A 168 9.01 -9.04 -11.71
C LEU A 168 9.45 -8.47 -13.06
N GLN A 169 8.68 -8.74 -14.13
CA GLN A 169 8.96 -8.19 -15.45
C GLN A 169 8.91 -6.65 -15.46
N ALA A 170 7.95 -6.05 -14.76
CA ALA A 170 7.83 -4.61 -14.65
C ALA A 170 9.03 -3.99 -13.92
N VAL A 171 9.50 -4.61 -12.84
CA VAL A 171 10.70 -4.17 -12.10
C VAL A 171 11.94 -4.26 -12.99
N VAL A 172 12.14 -5.40 -13.65
CA VAL A 172 13.34 -5.60 -14.52
C VAL A 172 13.37 -4.60 -15.69
N ARG A 173 12.21 -4.28 -16.27
CA ARG A 173 12.12 -3.27 -17.35
C ARG A 173 12.41 -1.85 -16.91
N GLN A 174 12.33 -1.54 -15.61
CA GLN A 174 12.67 -0.22 -15.08
C GLN A 174 14.15 -0.05 -14.78
N LEU A 175 14.91 -1.14 -14.79
CA LEU A 175 16.36 -1.09 -14.59
C LEU A 175 17.03 -0.49 -15.83
N GLY A 176 17.88 0.49 -15.63
CA GLY A 176 18.64 1.14 -16.69
C GLY A 176 20.04 0.58 -16.85
N ALA A 177 20.73 1.04 -17.90
CA ALA A 177 22.15 0.71 -18.11
C ALA A 177 22.99 1.02 -16.87
N GLY A 178 23.81 0.07 -16.44
CA GLY A 178 24.64 0.17 -15.24
C GLY A 178 23.97 -0.31 -13.95
N ASP A 179 22.66 -0.51 -13.93
CA ASP A 179 21.99 -1.15 -12.80
C ASP A 179 22.37 -2.64 -12.72
N ARG A 180 22.26 -3.21 -11.54
CA ARG A 180 22.54 -4.62 -11.29
C ARG A 180 21.39 -5.24 -10.51
N PHE A 181 21.13 -6.51 -10.74
CA PHE A 181 20.12 -7.22 -9.98
C PHE A 181 20.49 -8.67 -9.70
N SER A 182 19.91 -9.22 -8.66
CA SER A 182 19.90 -10.66 -8.39
C SER A 182 18.50 -11.13 -8.16
N LEU A 183 18.25 -12.40 -8.50
CA LEU A 183 16.96 -13.04 -8.37
C LEU A 183 17.07 -14.29 -7.49
N SER A 184 16.23 -14.36 -6.48
CA SER A 184 16.05 -15.53 -5.64
C SER A 184 14.55 -15.84 -5.54
N ARG A 185 14.23 -17.09 -5.32
CA ARG A 185 12.89 -17.54 -5.02
C ARG A 185 12.89 -18.35 -3.73
N PHE A 186 11.79 -18.35 -3.01
CA PHE A 186 11.57 -19.21 -1.87
C PHE A 186 10.18 -19.87 -1.96
N GLY A 187 10.08 -21.01 -1.35
CA GLY A 187 8.93 -21.82 -1.10
C GLY A 187 9.31 -22.74 0.04
N ASP A 188 9.29 -24.05 -0.16
CA ASP A 188 9.81 -25.02 0.83
C ASP A 188 11.34 -24.89 0.98
N THR A 189 12.01 -24.38 -0.04
CA THR A 189 13.45 -24.12 -0.05
C THR A 189 13.75 -22.77 -0.66
N VAL A 190 14.94 -22.25 -0.39
CA VAL A 190 15.42 -21.01 -1.01
C VAL A 190 16.36 -21.36 -2.17
N GLU A 191 16.06 -20.83 -3.34
CA GLU A 191 16.90 -20.99 -4.54
C GLU A 191 17.39 -19.64 -5.04
N HIS A 192 18.71 -19.56 -5.22
CA HIS A 192 19.35 -18.41 -5.85
C HIS A 192 19.54 -18.66 -7.33
N ARG A 193 18.89 -17.86 -8.18
CA ARG A 193 19.01 -17.97 -9.64
C ARG A 193 20.30 -17.33 -10.17
N SER A 194 20.95 -16.50 -9.35
CA SER A 194 22.23 -15.88 -9.65
C SER A 194 23.18 -16.04 -8.48
N ARG A 195 24.44 -16.34 -8.77
CA ARG A 195 25.53 -16.39 -7.74
C ARG A 195 25.99 -14.99 -7.33
N GLY A 196 25.59 -13.96 -8.05
CA GLY A 196 25.92 -12.57 -7.82
C GLY A 196 24.94 -11.64 -8.53
N LEU A 197 25.31 -10.38 -8.64
CA LEU A 197 24.49 -9.39 -9.32
C LEU A 197 24.74 -9.46 -10.84
N TRP A 198 23.69 -9.72 -11.60
CA TRP A 198 23.71 -9.57 -13.05
C TRP A 198 23.72 -8.10 -13.42
N LYS A 199 24.43 -7.76 -14.48
CA LYS A 199 24.38 -6.42 -15.09
C LYS A 199 23.20 -6.35 -16.05
N THR A 200 22.51 -5.21 -16.05
CA THR A 200 21.56 -4.91 -17.13
C THR A 200 22.32 -4.51 -18.36
N THR A 201 22.03 -5.13 -19.49
CA THR A 201 22.51 -4.74 -20.81
C THR A 201 21.39 -3.99 -21.52
N GLU A 202 21.77 -2.97 -22.29
CA GLU A 202 20.80 -2.35 -23.23
C GLU A 202 20.37 -3.41 -24.25
N THR A 203 19.05 -3.63 -24.32
CA THR A 203 18.39 -4.41 -25.39
C THR A 203 17.72 -3.46 -26.35
#